data_d842a6bd157fa1a36a4dacb1e7abd971
#
_entry.id   d842a6bd157fa1a36a4dacb1e7abd971
#
_cell.length_a   1.000
_cell.length_b   1.000
_cell.length_c   1.000
_cell.angle_alpha   90.00
_cell.angle_beta   90.00
_cell.angle_gamma   90.00
#
_symmetry.space_group_name_H-M   'P 1'
#
loop_
_entity.id
_entity.type
_entity.pdbx_description
1 polymer ?
#
loop_
_entity_poly.entity_id
_entity_poly.type
_entity_poly.pdbx_seq_one_letter_code
_entity_poly.pdbx_strand_id
1 'polypeptide(L)'
;MIKMFTTQLSGLFNRITDKEEFSIEDGARLLAQASVGEGSIYIKGFAEMDSVTLEALNGHEPLQGAKALVNMEDLTEADRVLLVSRFSTDEEAVSLAKQLVDKGVPFAAVSGVISAEGENLADLADIHIDTKLIKGMLPGEELGERVGFPSSMAALYIYFLIKFSLEEMLEEY
;
A
#
# COMPACT_ATOMS: atom_id res chain seq x y z
N MET A 1 -6.95 27.10 6.45
CA MET A 1 -6.67 25.82 5.78
C MET A 1 -5.54 25.01 6.42
N ILE A 2 -4.39 25.60 6.72
CA ILE A 2 -3.23 24.86 7.29
C ILE A 2 -3.61 24.06 8.54
N LYS A 3 -4.22 24.71 9.53
CA LYS A 3 -4.62 24.04 10.77
C LYS A 3 -5.67 22.95 10.55
N MET A 4 -6.63 23.19 9.67
CA MET A 4 -7.65 22.19 9.34
C MET A 4 -7.03 20.97 8.65
N PHE A 5 -6.14 21.20 7.69
CA PHE A 5 -5.43 20.10 7.01
C PHE A 5 -4.62 19.27 7.99
N THR A 6 -3.84 19.93 8.86
CA THR A 6 -3.05 19.23 9.90
C THR A 6 -3.93 18.38 10.81
N THR A 7 -5.07 18.93 11.27
CA THR A 7 -6.02 18.19 12.11
C THR A 7 -6.63 17.01 11.38
N GLN A 8 -7.07 17.20 10.14
CA GLN A 8 -7.66 16.13 9.33
C GLN A 8 -6.65 15.04 8.97
N LEU A 9 -5.42 15.43 8.65
CA LEU A 9 -4.36 14.49 8.34
C LEU A 9 -3.98 13.64 9.57
N SER A 10 -3.86 14.27 10.74
CA SER A 10 -3.62 13.55 12.00
C SER A 10 -4.78 12.59 12.32
N GLY A 11 -6.01 13.00 12.07
CA GLY A 11 -7.18 12.16 12.21
C GLY A 11 -7.18 10.97 11.26
N LEU A 12 -6.71 11.16 10.02
CA LEU A 12 -6.56 10.09 9.05
C LEU A 12 -5.53 9.05 9.54
N PHE A 13 -4.37 9.48 9.98
CA PHE A 13 -3.33 8.59 10.50
C PHE A 13 -3.82 7.77 11.70
N ASN A 14 -4.54 8.41 12.62
CA ASN A 14 -5.15 7.71 13.75
C ASN A 14 -6.19 6.68 13.31
N ARG A 15 -7.05 6.99 12.33
CA ARG A 15 -8.02 6.02 11.79
C ARG A 15 -7.34 4.83 11.15
N ILE A 16 -6.27 5.06 10.40
CA ILE A 16 -5.48 3.97 9.79
C ILE A 16 -4.94 3.06 10.90
N THR A 17 -4.28 3.61 11.90
CA THR A 17 -3.73 2.84 13.02
C THR A 17 -4.84 2.06 13.75
N ASP A 18 -5.94 2.72 14.09
CA ASP A 18 -7.02 2.11 14.87
C ASP A 18 -7.77 1.01 14.11
N LYS A 19 -7.88 1.12 12.79
CA LYS A 19 -8.71 0.22 11.97
C LYS A 19 -7.91 -0.81 11.18
N GLU A 20 -6.65 -0.54 10.89
CA GLU A 20 -5.84 -1.37 9.98
C GLU A 20 -4.61 -1.99 10.65
N GLU A 21 -4.47 -1.89 11.97
CA GLU A 21 -3.33 -2.44 12.72
C GLU A 21 -3.08 -3.92 12.38
N PHE A 22 -4.11 -4.76 12.43
CA PHE A 22 -3.99 -6.18 12.12
C PHE A 22 -3.65 -6.44 10.66
N SER A 23 -4.27 -5.70 9.73
CA SER A 23 -3.98 -5.82 8.30
C SER A 23 -2.55 -5.38 7.98
N ILE A 24 -2.04 -4.38 8.68
CA ILE A 24 -0.65 -3.91 8.55
C ILE A 24 0.32 -4.99 9.04
N GLU A 25 0.07 -5.58 10.20
CA GLU A 25 0.88 -6.69 10.74
C GLU A 25 0.85 -7.91 9.83
N ASP A 26 -0.33 -8.28 9.33
CA ASP A 26 -0.48 -9.41 8.41
C ASP A 26 0.20 -9.15 7.06
N GLY A 27 0.12 -7.92 6.56
CA GLY A 27 0.86 -7.48 5.37
C GLY A 27 2.37 -7.58 5.56
N ALA A 28 2.87 -7.11 6.70
CA ALA A 28 4.28 -7.23 7.05
C ALA A 28 4.72 -8.71 7.14
N ARG A 29 3.90 -9.54 7.76
CA ARG A 29 4.16 -10.99 7.87
C ARG A 29 4.19 -11.68 6.51
N LEU A 30 3.27 -11.30 5.61
CA LEU A 30 3.27 -11.80 4.24
C LEU A 30 4.57 -11.45 3.51
N LEU A 31 4.99 -10.19 3.58
CA LEU A 31 6.22 -9.72 2.94
C LEU A 31 7.47 -10.35 3.55
N ALA A 32 7.49 -10.54 4.87
CA ALA A 32 8.61 -11.19 5.57
C ALA A 32 8.88 -12.61 5.06
N GLN A 33 7.88 -13.32 4.54
CA GLN A 33 8.06 -14.66 3.98
C GLN A 33 9.07 -14.68 2.82
N ALA A 34 9.13 -13.63 2.02
CA ALA A 34 10.16 -13.53 0.97
C ALA A 34 11.55 -13.39 1.57
N SER A 35 11.71 -12.56 2.60
CA SER A 35 13.01 -12.26 3.22
C SER A 35 13.60 -13.43 4.00
N VAL A 36 12.76 -14.22 4.68
CA VAL A 36 13.22 -15.43 5.40
C VAL A 36 13.38 -16.64 4.48
N GLY A 37 12.82 -16.59 3.30
CA GLY A 37 12.95 -17.61 2.26
C GLY A 37 14.01 -17.24 1.22
N GLU A 38 13.79 -17.69 0.00
CA GLU A 38 14.67 -17.42 -1.16
C GLU A 38 14.14 -16.34 -2.09
N GLY A 39 13.04 -15.68 -1.72
CA GLY A 39 12.38 -14.66 -2.51
C GLY A 39 12.86 -13.24 -2.23
N SER A 40 12.26 -12.33 -2.99
CA SER A 40 12.45 -10.88 -2.83
C SER A 40 11.09 -10.19 -2.62
N ILE A 41 11.13 -9.00 -2.02
CA ILE A 41 9.96 -8.14 -1.92
C ILE A 41 9.97 -7.22 -3.14
N TYR A 42 8.94 -7.30 -3.97
CA TYR A 42 8.74 -6.39 -5.10
C TYR A 42 7.68 -5.35 -4.75
N ILE A 43 7.90 -4.12 -5.17
CA ILE A 43 7.00 -3.01 -4.89
C ILE A 43 6.58 -2.36 -6.21
N LYS A 44 5.29 -2.07 -6.32
CA LYS A 44 4.72 -1.30 -7.43
C LYS A 44 3.70 -0.30 -6.90
N GLY A 45 4.03 0.98 -7.03
CA GLY A 45 3.11 2.08 -6.83
C GLY A 45 2.60 2.61 -8.17
N PHE A 46 1.33 2.99 -8.23
CA PHE A 46 0.69 3.55 -9.42
C PHE A 46 0.53 5.06 -9.26
N ALA A 47 0.86 5.82 -10.31
CA ALA A 47 0.81 7.28 -10.31
C ALA A 47 1.59 7.87 -9.12
N GLU A 48 0.98 8.74 -8.31
CA GLU A 48 1.61 9.34 -7.12
C GLU A 48 1.99 8.33 -6.04
N MET A 49 1.40 7.15 -6.06
CA MET A 49 1.71 6.08 -5.12
C MET A 49 3.08 5.44 -5.36
N ASP A 50 3.70 5.73 -6.50
CA ASP A 50 5.09 5.31 -6.77
C ASP A 50 6.11 5.99 -5.83
N SER A 51 5.70 7.00 -5.08
CA SER A 51 6.45 7.55 -3.97
C SER A 51 6.84 6.50 -2.93
N VAL A 52 6.01 5.48 -2.72
CA VAL A 52 6.31 4.35 -1.82
C VAL A 52 7.46 3.51 -2.39
N THR A 53 7.45 3.22 -3.67
CA THR A 53 8.55 2.51 -4.34
C THR A 53 9.85 3.29 -4.23
N LEU A 54 9.81 4.59 -4.50
CA LEU A 54 10.98 5.47 -4.40
C LEU A 54 11.54 5.53 -2.97
N GLU A 55 10.67 5.67 -1.96
CA GLU A 55 11.09 5.67 -0.55
C GLU A 55 11.74 4.34 -0.17
N ALA A 56 11.11 3.23 -0.54
CA ALA A 56 11.60 1.89 -0.20
C ALA A 56 12.97 1.57 -0.82
N LEU A 57 13.23 2.06 -2.03
CA LEU A 57 14.46 1.75 -2.76
C LEU A 57 15.55 2.80 -2.59
N ASN A 58 15.18 4.07 -2.47
CA ASN A 58 16.10 5.20 -2.55
C ASN A 58 16.04 6.15 -1.34
N GLY A 59 15.18 5.86 -0.37
CA GLY A 59 15.08 6.64 0.87
C GLY A 59 16.37 6.56 1.69
N HIS A 60 16.44 7.37 2.73
CA HIS A 60 17.61 7.37 3.63
C HIS A 60 17.81 6.02 4.33
N GLU A 61 16.72 5.33 4.63
CA GLU A 61 16.69 4.01 5.23
C GLU A 61 15.93 3.04 4.31
N PRO A 62 16.56 2.56 3.21
CA PRO A 62 15.87 1.70 2.26
C PRO A 62 15.45 0.37 2.85
N LEU A 63 14.39 -0.21 2.31
CA LEU A 63 13.97 -1.55 2.69
C LEU A 63 14.92 -2.58 2.09
N GLN A 64 15.59 -3.32 2.95
CA GLN A 64 16.61 -4.31 2.55
C GLN A 64 16.06 -5.35 1.59
N GLY A 65 16.73 -5.50 0.44
CA GLY A 65 16.38 -6.49 -0.57
C GLY A 65 15.13 -6.18 -1.39
N ALA A 66 14.49 -5.02 -1.19
CA ALA A 66 13.35 -4.62 -1.99
C ALA A 66 13.74 -4.28 -3.43
N LYS A 67 12.84 -4.57 -4.35
CA LYS A 67 12.99 -4.32 -5.79
C LYS A 67 11.75 -3.65 -6.36
N ALA A 68 11.91 -2.82 -7.38
CA ALA A 68 10.77 -2.35 -8.16
C ALA A 68 10.22 -3.47 -9.03
N LEU A 69 8.90 -3.63 -9.05
CA LEU A 69 8.25 -4.55 -9.98
C LEU A 69 8.15 -3.87 -11.35
N VAL A 70 8.96 -4.33 -12.28
CA VAL A 70 8.98 -3.84 -13.66
C VAL A 70 8.39 -4.87 -14.62
N ASN A 71 8.82 -6.12 -14.50
CA ASN A 71 8.39 -7.21 -15.36
C ASN A 71 7.80 -8.36 -14.53
N MET A 72 6.62 -8.81 -14.90
CA MET A 72 5.98 -9.97 -14.27
C MET A 72 6.80 -11.27 -14.43
N GLU A 73 7.61 -11.36 -15.48
CA GLU A 73 8.45 -12.52 -15.77
C GLU A 73 9.56 -12.74 -14.71
N ASP A 74 9.96 -11.66 -14.02
CA ASP A 74 10.99 -11.74 -12.98
C ASP A 74 10.49 -12.39 -11.69
N LEU A 75 9.17 -12.49 -11.52
CA LEU A 75 8.55 -13.01 -10.30
C LEU A 75 8.51 -14.55 -10.27
N THR A 76 8.75 -15.09 -9.10
CA THR A 76 8.56 -16.49 -8.76
C THR A 76 7.58 -16.65 -7.60
N GLU A 77 7.15 -17.86 -7.31
CA GLU A 77 6.27 -18.13 -6.16
C GLU A 77 6.94 -17.86 -4.80
N ALA A 78 8.27 -17.77 -4.76
CA ALA A 78 9.01 -17.42 -3.55
C ALA A 78 8.94 -15.91 -3.22
N ASP A 79 8.59 -15.09 -4.20
CA ASP A 79 8.54 -13.64 -4.06
C ASP A 79 7.22 -13.17 -3.40
N ARG A 80 7.24 -11.97 -2.88
CA ARG A 80 6.05 -11.27 -2.37
C ARG A 80 5.99 -9.88 -2.98
N VAL A 81 4.78 -9.41 -3.22
CA VAL A 81 4.55 -8.10 -3.86
C VAL A 81 3.76 -7.19 -2.96
N LEU A 82 4.13 -5.92 -2.93
CA LEU A 82 3.35 -4.84 -2.36
C LEU A 82 2.85 -3.95 -3.51
N LEU A 83 1.55 -3.92 -3.74
CA LEU A 83 0.89 -3.01 -4.68
C LEU A 83 0.34 -1.80 -3.92
N VAL A 84 0.55 -0.62 -4.45
CA VAL A 84 0.03 0.63 -3.86
C VAL A 84 -0.71 1.42 -4.93
N SER A 85 -2.01 1.61 -4.75
CA SER A 85 -2.87 2.33 -5.68
C SER A 85 -3.75 3.34 -4.93
N ARG A 86 -4.19 4.38 -5.62
CA ARG A 86 -5.07 5.40 -5.01
C ARG A 86 -6.41 4.78 -4.60
N PHE A 87 -7.02 4.05 -5.50
CA PHE A 87 -8.31 3.39 -5.29
C PHE A 87 -8.22 1.90 -5.57
N SER A 88 -9.01 1.13 -4.85
CA SER A 88 -9.11 -0.32 -5.03
C SER A 88 -9.62 -0.74 -6.41
N THR A 89 -10.23 0.19 -7.14
CA THR A 89 -10.83 0.00 -8.47
C THR A 89 -9.96 0.47 -9.62
N ASP A 90 -8.75 0.98 -9.37
CA ASP A 90 -7.86 1.48 -10.43
C ASP A 90 -7.50 0.35 -11.41
N GLU A 91 -7.83 0.54 -12.68
CA GLU A 91 -7.80 -0.52 -13.71
C GLU A 91 -6.41 -1.16 -13.89
N GLU A 92 -5.36 -0.36 -13.94
CA GLU A 92 -3.99 -0.88 -14.09
C GLU A 92 -3.58 -1.75 -12.87
N ALA A 93 -3.94 -1.31 -11.67
CA ALA A 93 -3.65 -2.04 -10.44
C ALA A 93 -4.44 -3.35 -10.37
N VAL A 94 -5.72 -3.31 -10.70
CA VAL A 94 -6.58 -4.51 -10.75
C VAL A 94 -6.08 -5.50 -11.80
N SER A 95 -5.67 -5.01 -12.98
CA SER A 95 -5.11 -5.86 -14.04
C SER A 95 -3.83 -6.56 -13.58
N LEU A 96 -2.92 -5.84 -12.92
CA LEU A 96 -1.69 -6.42 -12.38
C LEU A 96 -1.98 -7.42 -11.25
N ALA A 97 -2.93 -7.10 -10.38
CA ALA A 97 -3.36 -8.00 -9.30
C ALA A 97 -3.89 -9.33 -9.84
N LYS A 98 -4.69 -9.31 -10.91
CA LYS A 98 -5.16 -10.54 -11.57
C LYS A 98 -4.02 -11.37 -12.13
N GLN A 99 -3.02 -10.74 -12.72
CA GLN A 99 -1.82 -11.44 -13.20
C GLN A 99 -1.03 -12.09 -12.05
N LEU A 100 -0.94 -11.42 -10.90
CA LEU A 100 -0.31 -12.00 -9.70
C LEU A 100 -1.06 -13.23 -9.19
N VAL A 101 -2.39 -13.15 -9.13
CA VAL A 101 -3.25 -14.29 -8.76
C VAL A 101 -3.03 -15.46 -9.72
N ASP A 102 -3.06 -15.21 -11.03
CA ASP A 102 -2.88 -16.25 -12.06
C ASP A 102 -1.49 -16.89 -11.99
N LYS A 103 -0.48 -16.12 -11.62
CA LYS A 103 0.89 -16.60 -11.47
C LYS A 103 1.17 -17.29 -10.12
N GLY A 104 0.26 -17.17 -9.16
CA GLY A 104 0.42 -17.75 -7.82
C GLY A 104 1.42 -17.00 -6.95
N VAL A 105 1.63 -15.70 -7.18
CA VAL A 105 2.50 -14.85 -6.36
C VAL A 105 1.65 -14.12 -5.32
N PRO A 106 1.83 -14.42 -4.03
CA PRO A 106 1.09 -13.74 -2.97
C PRO A 106 1.46 -12.25 -2.87
N PHE A 107 0.46 -11.42 -2.60
CA PHE A 107 0.67 -9.98 -2.53
C PHE A 107 -0.22 -9.29 -1.49
N ALA A 108 0.31 -8.21 -0.94
CA ALA A 108 -0.43 -7.22 -0.17
C ALA A 108 -0.76 -6.03 -1.07
N ALA A 109 -1.89 -5.39 -0.83
CA ALA A 109 -2.28 -4.18 -1.54
C ALA A 109 -2.68 -3.09 -0.55
N VAL A 110 -2.31 -1.85 -0.86
CA VAL A 110 -2.68 -0.64 -0.14
C VAL A 110 -3.48 0.25 -1.09
N SER A 111 -4.70 0.59 -0.74
CA SER A 111 -5.56 1.47 -1.54
C SER A 111 -6.76 1.97 -0.73
N GLY A 112 -7.36 3.07 -1.17
CA GLY A 112 -8.67 3.48 -0.67
C GLY A 112 -9.77 2.59 -1.23
N VAL A 113 -10.57 1.97 -0.36
CA VAL A 113 -11.61 1.03 -0.79
C VAL A 113 -12.80 1.78 -1.35
N ILE A 114 -13.11 1.51 -2.61
CA ILE A 114 -14.30 2.02 -3.29
C ILE A 114 -15.22 0.84 -3.58
N SER A 115 -16.50 0.98 -3.19
CA SER A 115 -17.53 0.01 -3.55
C SER A 115 -17.89 0.17 -5.02
N ALA A 116 -17.70 -0.89 -5.80
CA ALA A 116 -18.03 -0.94 -7.22
C ALA A 116 -18.38 -2.36 -7.63
N GLU A 117 -18.98 -2.50 -8.80
CA GLU A 117 -19.24 -3.81 -9.39
C GLU A 117 -17.93 -4.47 -9.85
N GLY A 118 -17.86 -5.79 -9.72
CA GLY A 118 -16.69 -6.57 -10.10
C GLY A 118 -15.62 -6.66 -9.01
N GLU A 119 -14.60 -7.45 -9.27
CA GLU A 119 -13.47 -7.64 -8.37
C GLU A 119 -12.55 -6.41 -8.36
N ASN A 120 -12.04 -6.08 -7.20
CA ASN A 120 -11.08 -5.00 -6.99
C ASN A 120 -9.91 -5.48 -6.12
N LEU A 121 -8.96 -4.58 -5.81
CA LEU A 121 -7.78 -4.95 -5.03
C LEU A 121 -8.10 -5.55 -3.66
N ALA A 122 -9.16 -5.08 -3.01
CA ALA A 122 -9.57 -5.61 -1.70
C ALA A 122 -10.03 -7.07 -1.78
N ASP A 123 -10.59 -7.48 -2.92
CA ASP A 123 -11.02 -8.87 -3.15
C ASP A 123 -9.86 -9.76 -3.61
N LEU A 124 -8.95 -9.23 -4.43
CA LEU A 124 -7.88 -9.99 -5.08
C LEU A 124 -6.65 -10.19 -4.21
N ALA A 125 -6.30 -9.21 -3.37
CA ALA A 125 -5.11 -9.29 -2.53
C ALA A 125 -5.25 -10.33 -1.42
N ASP A 126 -4.15 -10.99 -1.08
CA ASP A 126 -4.08 -11.86 0.10
C ASP A 126 -4.29 -11.04 1.37
N ILE A 127 -3.67 -9.87 1.44
CA ILE A 127 -3.87 -8.88 2.50
C ILE A 127 -4.14 -7.52 1.85
N HIS A 128 -5.22 -6.87 2.26
CA HIS A 128 -5.53 -5.51 1.84
C HIS A 128 -5.50 -4.55 3.02
N ILE A 129 -4.85 -3.41 2.85
CA ILE A 129 -4.76 -2.34 3.83
C ILE A 129 -5.46 -1.11 3.25
N ASP A 130 -6.50 -0.64 3.92
CA ASP A 130 -7.31 0.48 3.48
C ASP A 130 -6.69 1.82 3.93
N THR A 131 -6.41 2.72 2.98
CA THR A 131 -5.93 4.07 3.30
C THR A 131 -6.96 4.93 4.03
N LYS A 132 -8.23 4.53 4.05
CA LYS A 132 -9.35 5.30 4.58
C LYS A 132 -9.55 6.66 3.90
N LEU A 133 -8.94 6.86 2.73
CA LEU A 133 -8.97 8.10 1.98
C LEU A 133 -9.64 7.90 0.62
N ILE A 134 -10.87 8.35 0.49
CA ILE A 134 -11.66 8.23 -0.76
C ILE A 134 -12.19 9.57 -1.27
N LYS A 135 -11.99 10.64 -0.52
CA LYS A 135 -12.39 12.01 -0.91
C LYS A 135 -11.47 13.04 -0.26
N GLY A 136 -11.44 14.24 -0.81
CA GLY A 136 -10.68 15.34 -0.23
C GLY A 136 -11.06 15.62 1.23
N MET A 137 -10.13 16.07 2.02
CA MET A 137 -10.28 16.24 3.47
C MET A 137 -10.92 17.57 3.86
N LEU A 138 -10.83 18.56 2.99
CA LEU A 138 -11.26 19.92 3.25
C LEU A 138 -12.41 20.33 2.34
N PRO A 139 -13.27 21.26 2.77
CA PRO A 139 -14.26 21.87 1.87
C PRO A 139 -13.54 22.70 0.80
N GLY A 140 -14.02 22.64 -0.44
CA GLY A 140 -13.58 23.49 -1.53
C GLY A 140 -14.35 24.82 -1.56
N GLU A 141 -14.20 25.57 -2.65
CA GLU A 141 -14.87 26.85 -2.82
C GLU A 141 -16.34 26.70 -3.19
N GLU A 142 -16.68 25.65 -3.95
CA GLU A 142 -18.04 25.36 -4.37
C GLU A 142 -18.77 24.45 -3.38
N LEU A 143 -20.11 24.53 -3.39
CA LEU A 143 -20.94 23.68 -2.51
C LEU A 143 -20.75 22.18 -2.85
N GLY A 144 -20.32 21.41 -1.86
CA GLY A 144 -20.07 19.98 -2.02
C GLY A 144 -18.69 19.64 -2.58
N GLU A 145 -17.91 20.63 -3.00
CA GLU A 145 -16.53 20.40 -3.43
C GLU A 145 -15.65 19.98 -2.24
N ARG A 146 -14.74 19.05 -2.50
CA ARG A 146 -13.75 18.57 -1.53
C ARG A 146 -12.35 18.69 -2.14
N VAL A 147 -11.43 19.26 -1.38
CA VAL A 147 -10.03 19.43 -1.78
C VAL A 147 -9.08 18.83 -0.74
N GLY A 148 -7.80 18.77 -1.08
CA GLY A 148 -6.78 18.19 -0.20
C GLY A 148 -6.91 16.66 -0.14
N PHE A 149 -6.33 15.99 -1.11
CA PHE A 149 -6.33 14.53 -1.23
C PHE A 149 -4.90 14.00 -1.03
N PRO A 150 -4.46 13.77 0.24
CA PRO A 150 -3.07 13.40 0.52
C PRO A 150 -2.83 11.89 0.36
N SER A 151 -3.10 11.34 -0.82
CA SER A 151 -3.01 9.89 -1.09
C SER A 151 -1.61 9.33 -0.84
N SER A 152 -0.58 10.00 -1.35
CA SER A 152 0.80 9.54 -1.16
C SER A 152 1.26 9.64 0.29
N MET A 153 0.79 10.64 1.05
CA MET A 153 1.10 10.75 2.48
C MET A 153 0.48 9.60 3.28
N ALA A 154 -0.76 9.24 2.97
CA ALA A 154 -1.43 8.09 3.59
C ALA A 154 -0.69 6.78 3.27
N ALA A 155 -0.31 6.58 2.01
CA ALA A 155 0.40 5.40 1.57
C ALA A 155 1.79 5.30 2.18
N LEU A 156 2.55 6.39 2.25
CA LEU A 156 3.87 6.44 2.90
C LEU A 156 3.77 6.15 4.40
N TYR A 157 2.76 6.70 5.07
CA TYR A 157 2.52 6.39 6.47
C TYR A 157 2.31 4.88 6.69
N ILE A 158 1.42 4.26 5.91
CA ILE A 158 1.18 2.81 5.96
C ILE A 158 2.47 2.03 5.64
N TYR A 159 3.21 2.46 4.63
CA TYR A 159 4.49 1.84 4.27
C TYR A 159 5.47 1.81 5.44
N PHE A 160 5.64 2.91 6.16
CA PHE A 160 6.52 2.96 7.33
C PHE A 160 6.04 2.01 8.45
N LEU A 161 4.73 1.92 8.68
CA LEU A 161 4.18 0.97 9.65
C LEU A 161 4.46 -0.49 9.24
N ILE A 162 4.28 -0.82 7.97
CA ILE A 162 4.66 -2.14 7.42
C ILE A 162 6.16 -2.38 7.60
N LYS A 163 6.98 -1.41 7.22
CA LYS A 163 8.45 -1.52 7.32
C LYS A 163 8.90 -1.81 8.74
N PHE A 164 8.43 -1.04 9.72
CA PHE A 164 8.78 -1.25 11.13
C PHE A 164 8.34 -2.62 11.62
N SER A 165 7.10 -3.03 11.34
CA SER A 165 6.60 -4.35 11.74
C SER A 165 7.41 -5.48 11.08
N LEU A 166 7.77 -5.32 9.81
CA LEU A 166 8.58 -6.28 9.08
C LEU A 166 9.99 -6.39 9.66
N GLU A 167 10.65 -5.28 9.93
CA GLU A 167 11.99 -5.23 10.50
C GLU A 167 12.01 -5.87 11.90
N GLU A 168 11.04 -5.56 12.75
CA GLU A 168 10.88 -6.22 14.05
C GLU A 168 10.72 -7.73 13.92
N MET A 169 9.90 -8.20 12.98
CA MET A 169 9.73 -9.64 12.75
C MET A 169 11.02 -10.30 12.27
N LEU A 170 11.81 -9.64 11.42
CA LEU A 170 13.06 -10.19 10.90
C LEU A 170 14.18 -10.23 11.95
N GLU A 171 14.15 -9.37 12.96
CA GLU A 171 15.10 -9.41 14.09
C GLU A 171 14.91 -10.65 14.97
N GLU A 172 13.73 -11.27 14.93
CA GLU A 172 13.43 -12.49 15.70
C GLU A 172 13.93 -13.79 15.04
N TYR A 173 14.38 -13.72 13.79
CA TYR A 173 14.93 -14.85 13.03
C TYR A 173 16.46 -14.79 12.93
#